data_6a569ec3b14eddd14b55cc0c50d0aae1
#
_entry.id   6a569ec3b14eddd14b55cc0c50d0aae1
#
_cell.length_a   1.000
_cell.length_b   1.000
_cell.length_c   1.000
_cell.angle_alpha   90.00
_cell.angle_beta   90.00
_cell.angle_gamma   90.00
#
_symmetry.space_group_name_H-M   'P 1'
#
loop_
_entity.id
_entity.type
_entity.pdbx_description
1 polymer ?
#
loop_
_entity_poly.entity_id
_entity_poly.type
_entity_poly.pdbx_seq_one_letter_code
_entity_poly.pdbx_strand_id
1 'polypeptide(L)'
;MAARFGFASLIPPGLAVDSVDDGEDALVLTARRNAVTAACPLCGTVSGHVQSHYVRRPSDLPCAGCRVRLWLLVRRFRCGVPGYPRQVFAERFGLAVLAKRARRTGRLEEIVHHLGLALGGRPGAGLPNGSCCRSATTRCSTSCVGAPCEPRRSP
;
A
#
# COMPACT_ATOMS: atom_id res chain seq x y z
N MET A 1 -32.44 7.73 5.40
CA MET A 1 -31.72 6.54 5.94
C MET A 1 -30.28 6.65 5.50
N ALA A 2 -29.38 7.09 6.38
CA ALA A 2 -27.95 7.18 6.07
C ALA A 2 -27.38 5.75 6.06
N ALA A 3 -26.94 5.27 4.90
CA ALA A 3 -26.24 4.02 4.78
C ALA A 3 -24.98 4.12 5.66
N ARG A 4 -24.90 3.34 6.71
CA ARG A 4 -23.69 3.13 7.48
C ARG A 4 -22.71 2.37 6.58
N PHE A 5 -21.96 3.07 5.78
CA PHE A 5 -20.79 2.51 5.12
C PHE A 5 -19.81 2.12 6.22
N GLY A 6 -19.77 0.82 6.53
CA GLY A 6 -18.77 0.32 7.44
C GLY A 6 -17.37 0.51 6.80
N PHE A 7 -16.48 1.24 7.45
CA PHE A 7 -15.09 1.46 6.99
C PHE A 7 -14.35 0.16 6.67
N ALA A 8 -14.84 -0.98 7.19
CA ALA A 8 -14.31 -2.31 6.89
C ALA A 8 -14.37 -2.68 5.39
N SER A 9 -15.33 -2.14 4.63
CA SER A 9 -15.41 -2.36 3.18
C SER A 9 -14.44 -1.51 2.37
N LEU A 10 -13.86 -0.48 2.98
CA LEU A 10 -12.90 0.42 2.33
C LEU A 10 -11.48 -0.14 2.27
N ILE A 11 -11.18 -1.16 3.08
CA ILE A 11 -9.86 -1.77 3.16
C ILE A 11 -9.86 -3.20 2.65
N PRO A 12 -8.70 -3.71 2.19
CA PRO A 12 -8.58 -5.12 1.82
C PRO A 12 -8.95 -6.06 2.98
N PRO A 13 -9.54 -7.24 2.69
CA PRO A 13 -9.94 -8.20 3.73
C PRO A 13 -8.73 -8.68 4.54
N GLY A 14 -8.96 -8.98 5.83
CA GLY A 14 -7.92 -9.44 6.75
C GLY A 14 -7.13 -8.34 7.45
N LEU A 15 -7.51 -7.07 7.24
CA LEU A 15 -7.01 -5.92 7.97
C LEU A 15 -8.06 -5.40 8.96
N ALA A 16 -7.59 -4.85 10.08
CA ALA A 16 -8.40 -4.05 11.01
C ALA A 16 -8.03 -2.59 10.85
N VAL A 17 -9.02 -1.71 10.85
CA VAL A 17 -8.82 -0.26 10.90
C VAL A 17 -8.60 0.15 12.35
N ASP A 18 -7.51 0.85 12.61
CA ASP A 18 -7.22 1.42 13.92
C ASP A 18 -7.69 2.88 14.00
N SER A 19 -7.48 3.68 12.93
CA SER A 19 -8.00 5.05 12.84
C SER A 19 -8.33 5.43 11.40
N VAL A 20 -9.19 6.44 11.29
CA VAL A 20 -9.58 7.09 10.03
C VAL A 20 -9.41 8.58 10.24
N ASP A 21 -8.51 9.18 9.51
CA ASP A 21 -8.21 10.60 9.59
C ASP A 21 -8.61 11.27 8.26
N ASP A 22 -9.46 12.27 8.33
CA ASP A 22 -9.88 13.05 7.17
C ASP A 22 -8.88 14.19 6.97
N GLY A 23 -7.99 14.00 6.01
CA GLY A 23 -7.01 15.01 5.61
C GLY A 23 -7.54 15.88 4.48
N GLU A 24 -6.96 17.08 4.31
CA GLU A 24 -7.38 18.05 3.29
C GLU A 24 -7.45 17.48 1.87
N ASP A 25 -6.50 16.58 1.50
CA ASP A 25 -6.40 16.02 0.15
C ASP A 25 -6.73 14.53 0.05
N ALA A 26 -6.82 13.82 1.17
CA ALA A 26 -6.98 12.37 1.17
C ALA A 26 -7.44 11.83 2.51
N LEU A 27 -8.27 10.80 2.46
CA LEU A 27 -8.63 9.99 3.61
C LEU A 27 -7.45 9.09 4.00
N VAL A 28 -6.95 9.25 5.21
CA VAL A 28 -5.87 8.42 5.77
C VAL A 28 -6.45 7.31 6.63
N LEU A 29 -6.26 6.07 6.21
CA LEU A 29 -6.69 4.89 6.93
C LEU A 29 -5.49 4.21 7.59
N THR A 30 -5.42 4.23 8.92
CA THR A 30 -4.42 3.45 9.63
C THR A 30 -4.99 2.06 9.93
N ALA A 31 -4.28 1.04 9.48
CA ALA A 31 -4.74 -0.34 9.59
C ALA A 31 -3.59 -1.29 9.96
N ARG A 32 -3.95 -2.44 10.51
CA ARG A 32 -3.05 -3.55 10.84
C ARG A 32 -3.66 -4.88 10.45
N ARG A 33 -2.85 -5.93 10.42
CA ARG A 33 -3.34 -7.29 10.20
C ARG A 33 -4.09 -7.80 11.44
N ASN A 34 -5.24 -8.46 11.23
CA ASN A 34 -6.04 -9.05 12.32
C ASN A 34 -5.33 -10.21 13.03
N ALA A 35 -4.49 -10.99 12.31
CA ALA A 35 -3.80 -12.13 12.90
C ALA A 35 -2.79 -11.68 13.97
N VAL A 36 -2.76 -12.37 15.11
CA VAL A 36 -1.87 -12.07 16.24
C VAL A 36 -0.45 -12.63 16.01
N THR A 37 -0.34 -13.69 15.24
CA THR A 37 0.91 -14.41 14.95
C THR A 37 1.28 -14.34 13.48
N ALA A 38 2.54 -14.67 13.16
CA ALA A 38 3.00 -14.81 11.78
C ALA A 38 3.97 -15.98 11.64
N ALA A 39 3.89 -16.66 10.49
CA ALA A 39 4.84 -17.72 10.15
C ALA A 39 6.13 -17.13 9.57
N CYS A 40 7.27 -17.65 10.01
CA CYS A 40 8.57 -17.31 9.46
C CYS A 40 8.63 -17.73 7.98
N PRO A 41 8.96 -16.82 7.04
CA PRO A 41 8.93 -17.15 5.61
C PRO A 41 10.05 -18.08 5.16
N LEU A 42 10.95 -18.47 6.04
CA LEU A 42 12.07 -19.36 5.74
C LEU A 42 11.88 -20.75 6.36
N CYS A 43 11.54 -20.84 7.66
CA CYS A 43 11.41 -22.12 8.36
C CYS A 43 9.95 -22.51 8.62
N GLY A 44 8.97 -21.67 8.34
CA GLY A 44 7.55 -21.92 8.59
C GLY A 44 7.12 -21.80 10.05
N THR A 45 8.03 -21.69 11.01
CA THR A 45 7.70 -21.62 12.44
C THR A 45 6.85 -20.39 12.73
N VAL A 46 5.73 -20.60 13.42
CA VAL A 46 4.81 -19.52 13.83
C VAL A 46 5.37 -18.82 15.07
N SER A 47 5.40 -17.50 15.04
CA SER A 47 5.83 -16.66 16.15
C SER A 47 4.77 -15.62 16.51
N GLY A 48 4.54 -15.41 17.80
CA GLY A 48 3.76 -14.30 18.35
C GLY A 48 4.63 -13.21 18.98
N HIS A 49 5.97 -13.42 19.01
CA HIS A 49 6.91 -12.50 19.65
C HIS A 49 7.23 -11.31 18.74
N VAL A 50 6.54 -10.19 18.95
CA VAL A 50 6.77 -8.95 18.20
C VAL A 50 8.01 -8.27 18.72
N GLN A 51 8.98 -7.99 17.84
CA GLN A 51 10.20 -7.28 18.17
C GLN A 51 10.09 -5.78 17.90
N SER A 52 9.48 -5.39 16.79
CA SER A 52 9.35 -3.98 16.37
C SER A 52 8.22 -3.80 15.37
N HIS A 53 7.91 -2.55 15.07
CA HIS A 53 6.90 -2.14 14.09
C HIS A 53 7.51 -1.16 13.09
N TYR A 54 6.91 -1.09 11.90
CA TYR A 54 7.15 -0.02 10.95
C TYR A 54 5.91 0.22 10.09
N VAL A 55 5.80 1.38 9.50
CA VAL A 55 4.65 1.75 8.67
C VAL A 55 4.99 1.61 7.20
N ARG A 56 4.11 0.94 6.46
CA ARG A 56 4.06 0.97 4.99
C ARG A 56 2.92 1.87 4.54
N ARG A 57 3.13 2.56 3.42
CA ARG A 57 2.14 3.49 2.86
C ARG A 57 1.84 3.11 1.40
N PRO A 58 1.16 1.98 1.15
CA PRO A 58 0.75 1.62 -0.19
C PRO A 58 -0.39 2.54 -0.66
N SER A 59 -0.45 2.79 -1.96
CA SER A 59 -1.60 3.41 -2.60
C SER A 59 -2.74 2.40 -2.66
N ASP A 60 -3.96 2.89 -2.48
CA ASP A 60 -5.18 2.10 -2.58
C ASP A 60 -6.21 2.77 -3.50
N LEU A 61 -7.32 2.09 -3.75
CA LEU A 61 -8.40 2.63 -4.57
C LEU A 61 -8.99 3.89 -3.93
N PRO A 62 -9.34 4.91 -4.73
CA PRO A 62 -10.07 6.06 -4.23
C PRO A 62 -11.47 5.62 -3.76
N CYS A 63 -12.01 6.34 -2.79
CA CYS A 63 -13.34 6.11 -2.26
C CYS A 63 -14.13 7.41 -2.27
N ALA A 64 -15.37 7.37 -2.77
CA ALA A 64 -16.28 8.52 -2.82
C ALA A 64 -15.62 9.79 -3.43
N GLY A 65 -14.81 9.64 -4.46
CA GLY A 65 -14.10 10.75 -5.10
C GLY A 65 -12.85 11.24 -4.35
N CYS A 66 -12.61 10.76 -3.14
CA CYS A 66 -11.42 11.10 -2.34
C CYS A 66 -10.30 10.09 -2.54
N ARG A 67 -9.07 10.58 -2.54
CA ARG A 67 -7.89 9.71 -2.50
C ARG A 67 -7.83 8.99 -1.17
N VAL A 68 -7.48 7.70 -1.20
CA VAL A 68 -7.26 6.93 0.03
C VAL A 68 -5.76 6.66 0.19
N ARG A 69 -5.22 7.01 1.35
CA ARG A 69 -3.86 6.68 1.78
C ARG A 69 -3.94 5.62 2.88
N LEU A 70 -3.44 4.44 2.60
CA LEU A 70 -3.40 3.37 3.58
C LEU A 70 -2.07 3.42 4.34
N TRP A 71 -2.14 3.60 5.66
CA TRP A 71 -1.01 3.47 6.57
C TRP A 71 -1.09 2.11 7.25
N LEU A 72 -0.26 1.19 6.79
CA LEU A 72 -0.29 -0.19 7.24
C LEU A 72 0.80 -0.42 8.27
N LEU A 73 0.41 -0.65 9.52
CA LEU A 73 1.30 -0.99 10.61
C LEU A 73 1.77 -2.45 10.44
N VAL A 74 3.04 -2.62 10.14
CA VAL A 74 3.66 -3.93 9.89
C VAL A 74 4.51 -4.33 11.08
N ARG A 75 4.27 -5.52 11.62
CA ARG A 75 5.03 -6.08 12.73
C ARG A 75 6.24 -6.87 12.25
N ARG A 76 7.31 -6.77 12.99
CA ARG A 76 8.47 -7.67 12.87
C ARG A 76 8.46 -8.65 14.02
N PHE A 77 8.53 -9.92 13.69
CA PHE A 77 8.51 -11.02 14.66
C PHE A 77 9.89 -11.62 14.80
N ARG A 78 10.18 -12.16 15.99
CA ARG A 78 11.38 -12.91 16.25
C ARG A 78 11.15 -14.39 15.93
N CYS A 79 12.04 -15.00 15.14
CA CYS A 79 12.01 -16.43 14.89
C CYS A 79 12.63 -17.15 16.11
N GLY A 80 11.90 -18.13 16.66
CA GLY A 80 12.33 -18.86 17.85
C GLY A 80 13.26 -20.05 17.58
N VAL A 81 13.63 -20.31 16.31
CA VAL A 81 14.50 -21.44 15.96
C VAL A 81 15.95 -21.10 16.29
N PRO A 82 16.61 -21.85 17.23
CA PRO A 82 18.00 -21.63 17.58
C PRO A 82 18.93 -21.88 16.37
N GLY A 83 19.98 -21.08 16.24
CA GLY A 83 20.97 -21.24 15.19
C GLY A 83 20.52 -20.83 13.79
N TYR A 84 19.32 -20.29 13.64
CA TYR A 84 18.82 -19.87 12.33
C TYR A 84 19.40 -18.50 11.95
N PRO A 85 19.89 -18.32 10.71
CA PRO A 85 20.59 -17.09 10.30
C PRO A 85 19.69 -15.84 10.32
N ARG A 86 18.38 -16.02 10.23
CA ARG A 86 17.42 -14.92 10.29
C ARG A 86 16.60 -14.98 11.56
N GLN A 87 16.99 -14.19 12.54
CA GLN A 87 16.27 -14.11 13.82
C GLN A 87 15.01 -13.24 13.76
N VAL A 88 14.90 -12.33 12.79
CA VAL A 88 13.77 -11.38 12.67
C VAL A 88 13.18 -11.41 11.27
N PHE A 89 11.85 -11.46 11.19
CA PHE A 89 11.12 -11.39 9.93
C PHE A 89 9.91 -10.46 10.05
N ALA A 90 9.54 -9.80 8.95
CA ALA A 90 8.32 -9.01 8.88
C ALA A 90 7.13 -9.90 8.52
N GLU A 91 5.98 -9.63 9.10
CA GLU A 91 4.75 -10.27 8.69
C GLU A 91 4.47 -10.04 7.20
N ARG A 92 3.80 -11.02 6.60
CA ARG A 92 3.45 -10.96 5.20
C ARG A 92 1.94 -10.87 5.05
N PHE A 93 1.52 -10.01 4.16
CA PHE A 93 0.15 -9.93 3.70
C PHE A 93 0.01 -10.83 2.47
N GLY A 94 -1.16 -11.42 2.26
CA GLY A 94 -1.44 -12.17 1.04
C GLY A 94 -1.29 -11.28 -0.20
N LEU A 95 -1.08 -11.89 -1.38
CA LEU A 95 -0.95 -11.16 -2.65
C LEU A 95 -2.16 -10.28 -2.93
N ALA A 96 -3.36 -10.73 -2.55
CA ALA A 96 -4.59 -9.97 -2.69
C ALA A 96 -4.62 -8.67 -1.86
N VAL A 97 -3.88 -8.62 -0.75
CA VAL A 97 -3.80 -7.44 0.11
C VAL A 97 -2.61 -6.56 -0.27
N LEU A 98 -1.41 -7.10 -0.12
CA LEU A 98 -0.19 -6.36 -0.39
C LEU A 98 0.99 -7.31 -0.64
N ALA A 99 1.46 -7.40 -1.88
CA ALA A 99 2.62 -8.18 -2.22
C ALA A 99 3.91 -7.66 -1.54
N LYS A 100 4.93 -8.52 -1.47
CA LYS A 100 6.23 -8.13 -0.92
C LYS A 100 6.80 -6.95 -1.72
N ARG A 101 7.15 -5.87 -1.02
CA ARG A 101 7.68 -4.62 -1.61
C ARG A 101 6.72 -3.86 -2.53
N ALA A 102 5.48 -4.32 -2.71
CA ALA A 102 4.51 -3.60 -3.52
C ALA A 102 4.23 -2.21 -2.94
N ARG A 103 4.02 -1.24 -3.83
CA ARG A 103 3.65 0.14 -3.49
C ARG A 103 2.14 0.38 -3.62
N ARG A 104 1.40 -0.62 -4.13
CA ARG A 104 -0.05 -0.61 -4.33
C ARG A 104 -0.65 -1.82 -3.68
N THR A 105 -1.90 -1.71 -3.24
CA THR A 105 -2.68 -2.87 -2.78
C THR A 105 -2.97 -3.82 -3.95
N GLY A 106 -3.23 -5.09 -3.66
CA GLY A 106 -3.53 -6.09 -4.69
C GLY A 106 -4.70 -5.68 -5.56
N ARG A 107 -5.78 -5.15 -4.97
CA ARG A 107 -6.98 -4.69 -5.69
C ARG A 107 -6.71 -3.52 -6.63
N LEU A 108 -5.85 -2.57 -6.23
CA LEU A 108 -5.45 -1.47 -7.12
C LEU A 108 -4.55 -1.98 -8.24
N GLU A 109 -3.63 -2.89 -7.95
CA GLU A 109 -2.74 -3.49 -8.95
C GLU A 109 -3.53 -4.26 -10.02
N GLU A 110 -4.56 -5.00 -9.61
CA GLU A 110 -5.46 -5.73 -10.50
C GLU A 110 -6.19 -4.80 -11.47
N ILE A 111 -6.76 -3.70 -10.96
CA ILE A 111 -7.44 -2.71 -11.81
C ILE A 111 -6.46 -2.05 -12.77
N VAL A 112 -5.29 -1.64 -12.29
CA VAL A 112 -4.25 -1.04 -13.14
C VAL A 112 -3.81 -2.02 -14.23
N HIS A 113 -3.67 -3.30 -13.91
CA HIS A 113 -3.34 -4.36 -14.87
C HIS A 113 -4.41 -4.49 -15.97
N HIS A 114 -5.69 -4.59 -15.59
CA HIS A 114 -6.80 -4.69 -16.56
C HIS A 114 -6.91 -3.45 -17.43
N LEU A 115 -6.77 -2.26 -16.86
CA LEU A 115 -6.76 -1.02 -17.64
C LEU A 115 -5.56 -0.96 -18.59
N GLY A 116 -4.40 -1.43 -18.15
CA GLY A 116 -3.20 -1.52 -19.00
C GLY A 116 -3.39 -2.45 -20.18
N LEU A 117 -4.08 -3.58 -19.99
CA LEU A 117 -4.42 -4.52 -21.07
C LEU A 117 -5.46 -3.92 -22.05
N ALA A 118 -6.50 -3.27 -21.51
CA ALA A 118 -7.59 -2.74 -22.32
C ALA A 118 -7.19 -1.53 -23.18
N LEU A 119 -6.33 -0.65 -22.63
CA LEU A 119 -5.96 0.63 -23.24
C LEU A 119 -4.58 0.63 -23.90
N GLY A 120 -3.84 -0.46 -23.76
CA GLY A 120 -2.42 -0.51 -24.11
C GLY A 120 -1.56 0.22 -23.06
N GLY A 121 -0.26 -0.08 -23.03
CA GLY A 121 0.61 0.35 -21.92
C GLY A 121 0.72 1.85 -21.71
N ARG A 122 0.74 2.68 -22.76
CA ARG A 122 0.90 4.13 -22.64
C ARG A 122 -0.37 4.86 -22.20
N PRO A 123 -1.56 4.64 -22.79
CA PRO A 123 -2.79 5.23 -22.29
C PRO A 123 -3.18 4.76 -20.90
N GLY A 124 -2.91 3.50 -20.56
CA GLY A 124 -3.18 2.96 -19.22
C GLY A 124 -2.33 3.58 -18.11
N ALA A 125 -1.13 4.07 -18.43
CA ALA A 125 -0.27 4.74 -17.45
C ALA A 125 -0.76 6.15 -17.07
N GLY A 126 -1.57 6.79 -17.92
CA GLY A 126 -2.14 8.13 -17.68
C GLY A 126 -3.41 8.14 -16.85
N LEU A 127 -4.04 6.97 -16.59
CA LEU A 127 -5.26 6.87 -15.80
C LEU A 127 -4.96 6.82 -14.28
N PRO A 128 -5.82 7.33 -13.47
CA PRO A 128 -5.67 8.35 -12.46
C PRO A 128 -5.16 7.81 -11.14
N ASN A 129 -3.91 7.78 -11.01
CA ASN A 129 -3.37 8.06 -9.68
C ASN A 129 -2.76 9.44 -9.76
N GLY A 130 -3.44 10.51 -9.42
CA GLY A 130 -2.88 11.85 -9.39
C GLY A 130 -1.57 12.01 -8.59
N SER A 131 -0.78 10.96 -8.60
CA SER A 131 0.58 10.85 -8.15
C SER A 131 1.45 10.81 -9.39
N CYS A 132 2.06 11.96 -9.71
CA CYS A 132 3.21 12.02 -10.59
C CYS A 132 4.18 10.90 -10.19
N CYS A 133 4.30 9.84 -11.02
CA CYS A 133 5.24 8.76 -10.80
C CYS A 133 6.65 9.33 -10.85
N ARG A 134 7.26 9.60 -9.69
CA ARG A 134 8.70 9.66 -9.59
C ARG A 134 9.24 8.22 -9.56
N SER A 135 9.31 7.56 -10.69
CA SER A 135 10.27 6.49 -10.88
C SER A 135 11.48 7.11 -11.55
N ALA A 136 12.56 7.19 -10.80
CA ALA A 136 13.87 7.49 -11.33
C ALA A 136 14.21 6.53 -12.50
N THR A 137 14.86 7.10 -13.53
CA THR A 137 15.45 6.44 -14.70
C THR A 137 14.49 6.05 -15.82
N THR A 138 13.97 7.04 -16.56
CA THR A 138 13.97 7.06 -18.02
C THR A 138 13.62 8.48 -18.46
N ARG A 139 14.43 9.04 -19.33
CA ARG A 139 14.29 10.39 -19.88
C ARG A 139 12.88 10.61 -20.41
N CYS A 140 12.16 11.54 -19.83
CA CYS A 140 10.92 12.06 -20.37
C CYS A 140 11.28 13.00 -21.54
N SER A 141 11.20 12.47 -22.76
CA SER A 141 11.24 13.29 -23.96
C SER A 141 9.79 13.65 -24.31
N THR A 142 9.51 14.95 -24.16
CA THR A 142 8.56 15.75 -24.94
C THR A 142 7.07 15.35 -24.92
N SER A 143 6.30 16.14 -24.21
CA SER A 143 4.98 16.69 -24.51
C SER A 143 4.05 16.64 -23.27
N CYS A 144 4.31 17.49 -22.29
CA CYS A 144 3.26 18.01 -21.41
C CYS A 144 2.96 19.45 -21.87
N VAL A 145 1.94 19.61 -22.68
CA VAL A 145 1.39 20.92 -23.01
C VAL A 145 0.51 21.35 -21.84
N GLY A 146 0.90 22.41 -21.16
CA GLY A 146 0.03 23.31 -20.41
C GLY A 146 -0.12 23.07 -18.92
N ALA A 147 0.96 23.26 -18.12
CA ALA A 147 0.91 23.93 -16.82
C ALA A 147 2.35 24.17 -16.32
N PRO A 148 2.73 25.36 -15.83
CA PRO A 148 4.09 25.61 -15.37
C PRO A 148 4.36 24.91 -14.03
N CYS A 149 5.35 24.04 -14.00
CA CYS A 149 5.95 23.55 -12.77
C CYS A 149 6.85 24.64 -12.19
N GLU A 150 6.42 25.30 -11.13
CA GLU A 150 7.30 26.16 -10.35
C GLU A 150 8.32 25.30 -9.57
N PRO A 151 9.61 25.65 -9.59
CA PRO A 151 10.63 24.97 -8.82
C PRO A 151 10.55 25.42 -7.36
N ARG A 152 10.27 24.51 -6.43
CA ARG A 152 10.47 24.78 -5.01
C ARG A 152 11.95 25.00 -4.73
N ARG A 153 12.28 26.21 -4.30
CA ARG A 153 13.56 26.55 -3.70
C ARG A 153 13.71 25.78 -2.38
N SER A 154 14.80 25.08 -2.27
CA SER A 154 15.27 24.49 -0.99
C SER A 154 15.98 25.58 -0.19
N PRO A 155 15.86 25.58 1.17
CA PRO A 155 16.75 26.32 2.04
C PRO A 155 18.12 25.63 2.18
#